data_96837ddd8c7beaa8a4049ab8e86dd704
#
_entry.id   96837ddd8c7beaa8a4049ab8e86dd704
#
_cell.length_a   1.000
_cell.length_b   1.000
_cell.length_c   1.000
_cell.angle_alpha   90.00
_cell.angle_beta   90.00
_cell.angle_gamma   90.00
#
_symmetry.space_group_name_H-M   'P 1'
#
loop_
_entity.id
_entity.type
_entity.pdbx_description
1 polymer ?
#
loop_
_entity_poly.entity_id
_entity_poly.type
_entity_poly.pdbx_seq_one_letter_code
_entity_poly.pdbx_strand_id
1 'polypeptide(L)'
;MDILLMLVYVSLLLGLLVIIHEGGHYLAARAFGVRVTEFMVGFPGPGLSIRHGETRFGVTCVPLGGYARVCGMETGPMSPYLQMTLAAMYARGTAEMEDIARDCGISDDEALKALDELVEWGCLTGPKKKDQYNTYRLVDVRPTRRQIKKAEKAGLPVPVAYEEGQPRPCEDAKALFEHEYKQQYRSLPFWKRSVILLAGIAVNLVFAVLAFVVVYSILGFDVQNTDTGEITHRTLNPLQSIAVGFNYIVMVAQAILNLFNPATAA
;
A
#
# COMPACT_ATOMS: atom_id res chain seq x y z
N MET A 1 -0.40 14.86 33.82
CA MET A 1 0.17 13.87 32.87
C MET A 1 1.40 14.50 32.25
N ASP A 2 2.56 13.86 32.32
CA ASP A 2 3.80 14.43 31.81
C ASP A 2 3.73 14.63 30.30
N ILE A 3 4.23 15.77 29.81
CA ILE A 3 4.23 16.12 28.37
C ILE A 3 4.84 14.98 27.53
N LEU A 4 5.93 14.36 28.03
CA LEU A 4 6.58 13.24 27.38
C LEU A 4 5.63 12.04 27.20
N LEU A 5 4.87 11.68 28.25
CA LEU A 5 3.91 10.58 28.20
C LEU A 5 2.77 10.88 27.20
N MET A 6 2.29 12.11 27.19
CA MET A 6 1.29 12.56 26.22
C MET A 6 1.80 12.44 24.77
N LEU A 7 3.04 12.89 24.49
CA LEU A 7 3.64 12.75 23.17
C LEU A 7 3.79 11.28 22.73
N VAL A 8 4.14 10.40 23.65
CA VAL A 8 4.22 8.95 23.37
C VAL A 8 2.84 8.40 22.98
N TYR A 9 1.79 8.70 23.77
CA TYR A 9 0.43 8.22 23.43
C TYR A 9 -0.08 8.76 22.10
N VAL A 10 0.12 10.05 21.83
CA VAL A 10 -0.28 10.66 20.55
C VAL A 10 0.47 10.02 19.38
N SER A 11 1.78 9.78 19.52
CA SER A 11 2.58 9.14 18.47
C SER A 11 2.14 7.69 18.21
N LEU A 12 1.82 6.93 19.26
CA LEU A 12 1.32 5.57 19.11
C LEU A 12 -0.07 5.54 18.46
N LEU A 13 -0.96 6.46 18.85
CA LEU A 13 -2.30 6.55 18.25
C LEU A 13 -2.21 6.92 16.77
N LEU A 14 -1.41 7.94 16.43
CA LEU A 14 -1.19 8.35 15.04
C LEU A 14 -0.57 7.21 14.22
N GLY A 15 0.43 6.51 14.76
CA GLY A 15 1.02 5.35 14.12
C GLY A 15 0.00 4.25 13.83
N LEU A 16 -0.87 3.94 14.81
CA LEU A 16 -1.95 2.96 14.64
C LEU A 16 -2.93 3.40 13.53
N LEU A 17 -3.36 4.66 13.53
CA LEU A 17 -4.27 5.18 12.51
C LEU A 17 -3.67 5.13 11.10
N VAL A 18 -2.37 5.41 10.98
CA VAL A 18 -1.66 5.30 9.69
C VAL A 18 -1.57 3.85 9.23
N ILE A 19 -1.24 2.90 10.12
CA ILE A 19 -1.20 1.47 9.77
C ILE A 19 -2.57 0.99 9.27
N ILE A 20 -3.66 1.39 9.93
CA ILE A 20 -5.03 1.04 9.55
C ILE A 20 -5.36 1.67 8.18
N HIS A 21 -4.98 2.93 7.97
CA HIS A 21 -5.16 3.67 6.71
C HIS A 21 -4.46 2.98 5.54
N GLU A 22 -3.16 2.73 5.67
CA GLU A 22 -2.36 2.03 4.65
C GLU A 22 -2.86 0.59 4.44
N GLY A 23 -3.33 -0.06 5.52
CA GLY A 23 -4.00 -1.35 5.46
C GLY A 23 -5.24 -1.35 4.57
N GLY A 24 -6.01 -0.27 4.58
CA GLY A 24 -7.15 -0.06 3.68
C GLY A 24 -6.72 -0.06 2.21
N HIS A 25 -5.71 0.73 1.85
CA HIS A 25 -5.17 0.77 0.49
C HIS A 25 -4.61 -0.59 0.05
N TYR A 26 -3.83 -1.23 0.91
CA TYR A 26 -3.28 -2.56 0.67
C TYR A 26 -4.38 -3.60 0.38
N LEU A 27 -5.38 -3.70 1.26
CA LEU A 27 -6.46 -4.67 1.12
C LEU A 27 -7.30 -4.43 -0.13
N ALA A 28 -7.65 -3.18 -0.43
CA ALA A 28 -8.41 -2.81 -1.62
C ALA A 28 -7.63 -3.11 -2.91
N ALA A 29 -6.34 -2.76 -2.97
CA ALA A 29 -5.46 -3.06 -4.10
C ALA A 29 -5.38 -4.57 -4.35
N ARG A 30 -5.12 -5.37 -3.30
CA ARG A 30 -5.04 -6.83 -3.39
C ARG A 30 -6.38 -7.47 -3.77
N ALA A 31 -7.51 -6.93 -3.30
CA ALA A 31 -8.85 -7.42 -3.66
C ALA A 31 -9.15 -7.24 -5.16
N PHE A 32 -8.62 -6.19 -5.78
CA PHE A 32 -8.75 -5.95 -7.22
C PHE A 32 -7.62 -6.56 -8.07
N GLY A 33 -6.72 -7.33 -7.46
CA GLY A 33 -5.64 -8.02 -8.16
C GLY A 33 -4.42 -7.14 -8.47
N VAL A 34 -4.34 -5.95 -7.89
CA VAL A 34 -3.18 -5.07 -8.04
C VAL A 34 -2.03 -5.57 -7.16
N ARG A 35 -0.82 -5.54 -7.74
CA ARG A 35 0.40 -5.88 -7.02
C ARG A 35 0.74 -4.79 -6.01
N VAL A 36 1.10 -5.21 -4.79
CA VAL A 36 1.64 -4.34 -3.75
C VAL A 36 3.00 -4.92 -3.33
N THR A 37 4.07 -4.18 -3.56
CA THR A 37 5.43 -4.66 -3.33
C THR A 37 5.90 -4.45 -1.91
N GLU A 38 5.45 -3.37 -1.25
CA GLU A 38 5.84 -3.04 0.11
C GLU A 38 4.64 -2.58 0.94
N PHE A 39 4.62 -3.03 2.18
CA PHE A 39 3.76 -2.53 3.25
C PHE A 39 4.63 -2.26 4.47
N MET A 40 4.90 -1.00 4.74
CA MET A 40 5.86 -0.58 5.76
C MET A 40 5.20 0.32 6.79
N VAL A 41 5.55 0.06 8.06
CA VAL A 41 5.24 0.93 9.19
C VAL A 41 6.44 1.84 9.43
N GLY A 42 6.23 3.14 9.35
CA GLY A 42 7.26 4.16 9.51
C GLY A 42 7.72 4.77 8.18
N PHE A 43 8.57 5.80 8.27
CA PHE A 43 9.14 6.47 7.10
C PHE A 43 10.15 5.57 6.36
N PRO A 44 10.33 5.75 5.03
CA PRO A 44 11.33 5.01 4.27
C PRO A 44 12.73 5.12 4.90
N GLY A 45 13.36 3.97 5.16
CA GLY A 45 14.67 3.93 5.81
C GLY A 45 15.08 2.52 6.22
N PRO A 46 16.17 2.40 7.00
CA PRO A 46 16.59 1.11 7.56
C PRO A 46 15.50 0.53 8.47
N GLY A 47 15.32 -0.77 8.43
CA GLY A 47 14.28 -1.44 9.21
C GLY A 47 14.36 -2.95 9.11
N LEU A 48 13.43 -3.61 9.81
CA LEU A 48 13.24 -5.05 9.76
C LEU A 48 12.06 -5.36 8.84
N SER A 49 12.26 -6.31 7.94
CA SER A 49 11.18 -6.72 7.03
C SER A 49 11.19 -8.22 6.77
N ILE A 50 10.00 -8.76 6.57
CA ILE A 50 9.77 -10.14 6.14
C ILE A 50 8.99 -10.10 4.81
N ARG A 51 9.28 -11.04 3.93
CA ARG A 51 8.57 -11.16 2.65
C ARG A 51 7.50 -12.24 2.75
N HIS A 52 6.29 -11.91 2.32
CA HIS A 52 5.21 -12.86 2.16
C HIS A 52 4.62 -12.76 0.74
N GLY A 53 4.88 -13.77 -0.08
CA GLY A 53 4.54 -13.73 -1.52
C GLY A 53 5.28 -12.59 -2.24
N GLU A 54 4.54 -11.70 -2.87
CA GLU A 54 5.09 -10.54 -3.61
C GLU A 54 5.30 -9.31 -2.72
N THR A 55 4.70 -9.29 -1.53
CA THR A 55 4.72 -8.12 -0.64
C THR A 55 5.78 -8.29 0.45
N ARG A 56 6.57 -7.24 0.66
CA ARG A 56 7.46 -7.09 1.81
C ARG A 56 6.75 -6.33 2.92
N PHE A 57 6.61 -6.95 4.08
CA PHE A 57 6.05 -6.33 5.28
C PHE A 57 7.17 -5.96 6.24
N GLY A 58 7.14 -4.77 6.81
CA GLY A 58 8.19 -4.38 7.73
C GLY A 58 7.89 -3.16 8.58
N VAL A 59 8.85 -2.89 9.48
CA VAL A 59 8.86 -1.71 10.35
C VAL A 59 10.21 -1.04 10.20
N THR A 60 10.21 0.27 9.99
CA THR A 60 11.42 1.08 9.89
C THR A 60 11.83 1.66 11.24
N CYS A 61 13.06 2.17 11.32
CA CYS A 61 13.59 2.73 12.57
C CYS A 61 12.82 3.96 13.07
N VAL A 62 12.09 4.66 12.19
CA VAL A 62 11.24 5.81 12.56
C VAL A 62 9.77 5.40 12.38
N PRO A 63 9.11 4.87 13.42
CA PRO A 63 7.75 4.32 13.31
C PRO A 63 6.65 5.40 13.30
N LEU A 64 6.93 6.54 12.70
CA LEU A 64 5.98 7.61 12.47
C LEU A 64 5.51 7.54 11.01
N GLY A 65 4.23 7.26 10.79
CA GLY A 65 3.70 7.10 9.45
C GLY A 65 3.74 5.65 8.94
N GLY A 66 3.65 5.49 7.64
CA GLY A 66 3.71 4.22 6.92
C GLY A 66 3.45 4.42 5.45
N TYR A 67 3.60 3.36 4.67
CA TYR A 67 3.22 3.38 3.26
C TYR A 67 2.91 1.98 2.72
N ALA A 68 2.01 1.94 1.76
CA ALA A 68 1.75 0.77 0.92
C ALA A 68 2.16 1.11 -0.52
N ARG A 69 3.19 0.43 -1.06
CA ARG A 69 3.63 0.65 -2.44
C ARG A 69 2.77 -0.16 -3.41
N VAL A 70 1.72 0.48 -3.90
CA VAL A 70 0.80 -0.06 -4.91
C VAL A 70 1.39 0.18 -6.29
N CYS A 71 1.61 -0.88 -7.08
CA CYS A 71 2.25 -0.78 -8.38
C CYS A 71 1.39 -0.07 -9.43
N GLY A 72 2.02 0.75 -10.28
CA GLY A 72 1.37 1.46 -11.38
C GLY A 72 0.52 2.67 -10.95
N MET A 73 0.81 3.29 -9.79
CA MET A 73 0.17 4.54 -9.36
C MET A 73 0.85 5.79 -9.90
N GLU A 74 2.00 5.67 -10.54
CA GLU A 74 2.69 6.82 -11.12
C GLU A 74 1.82 7.55 -12.14
N THR A 75 1.97 8.88 -12.15
CA THR A 75 1.30 9.78 -13.10
C THR A 75 2.18 9.97 -14.32
N GLY A 76 1.56 9.97 -15.50
CA GLY A 76 2.26 10.21 -16.77
C GLY A 76 2.00 9.14 -17.82
N PRO A 77 2.46 9.39 -19.06
CA PRO A 77 2.34 8.43 -20.13
C PRO A 77 3.27 7.24 -19.90
N MET A 78 2.79 6.03 -20.18
CA MET A 78 3.62 4.83 -20.17
C MET A 78 4.68 4.90 -21.25
N SER A 79 5.87 4.35 -20.97
CA SER A 79 6.89 4.16 -21.99
C SER A 79 6.36 3.21 -23.07
N PRO A 80 6.48 3.56 -24.37
CA PRO A 80 6.09 2.67 -25.46
C PRO A 80 6.99 1.43 -25.57
N TYR A 81 8.11 1.42 -24.90
CA TYR A 81 9.14 0.38 -24.99
C TYR A 81 9.03 -0.69 -23.89
N LEU A 82 8.06 -0.59 -22.96
CA LEU A 82 7.93 -1.51 -21.81
C LEU A 82 7.86 -2.98 -22.21
N GLN A 83 7.10 -3.32 -23.27
CA GLN A 83 6.93 -4.71 -23.69
C GLN A 83 8.26 -5.32 -24.15
N MET A 84 9.01 -4.61 -25.00
CA MET A 84 10.29 -5.10 -25.51
C MET A 84 11.39 -5.14 -24.44
N THR A 85 11.43 -4.10 -23.57
CA THR A 85 12.35 -4.03 -22.44
C THR A 85 12.10 -5.17 -21.44
N LEU A 86 10.83 -5.45 -21.12
CA LEU A 86 10.45 -6.56 -20.25
C LEU A 86 10.88 -7.91 -20.83
N ALA A 87 10.67 -8.14 -22.13
CA ALA A 87 11.09 -9.37 -22.81
C ALA A 87 12.63 -9.54 -22.82
N ALA A 88 13.38 -8.46 -23.10
CA ALA A 88 14.83 -8.44 -23.05
C ALA A 88 15.34 -8.77 -21.64
N MET A 89 14.73 -8.18 -20.61
CA MET A 89 15.05 -8.46 -19.21
C MET A 89 14.74 -9.92 -18.83
N TYR A 90 13.65 -10.51 -19.32
CA TYR A 90 13.35 -11.93 -19.08
C TYR A 90 14.40 -12.85 -19.69
N ALA A 91 14.90 -12.53 -20.88
CA ALA A 91 15.94 -13.31 -21.55
C ALA A 91 17.29 -13.25 -20.81
N ARG A 92 17.65 -12.09 -20.25
CA ARG A 92 18.94 -11.88 -19.57
C ARG A 92 18.91 -12.16 -18.07
N GLY A 93 17.78 -11.92 -17.43
CA GLY A 93 17.62 -11.98 -15.97
C GLY A 93 18.27 -10.81 -15.23
N THR A 94 19.52 -10.51 -15.52
CA THR A 94 20.33 -9.38 -15.06
C THR A 94 20.95 -8.68 -16.25
N ALA A 95 20.83 -7.36 -16.31
CA ALA A 95 21.42 -6.56 -17.37
C ALA A 95 21.77 -5.15 -16.90
N GLU A 96 22.75 -4.54 -17.56
CA GLU A 96 23.02 -3.12 -17.47
C GLU A 96 22.05 -2.35 -18.39
N MET A 97 21.77 -1.11 -18.07
CA MET A 97 20.84 -0.26 -18.82
C MET A 97 21.27 -0.14 -20.30
N GLU A 98 22.57 0.05 -20.55
CA GLU A 98 23.16 0.19 -21.88
C GLU A 98 23.00 -1.08 -22.73
N ASP A 99 23.04 -2.26 -22.11
CA ASP A 99 22.80 -3.51 -22.80
C ASP A 99 21.35 -3.63 -23.27
N ILE A 100 20.41 -3.23 -22.42
CA ILE A 100 18.99 -3.21 -22.78
C ILE A 100 18.71 -2.17 -23.86
N ALA A 101 19.32 -0.99 -23.79
CA ALA A 101 19.22 0.02 -24.84
C ALA A 101 19.66 -0.53 -26.19
N ARG A 102 20.79 -1.25 -26.23
CA ARG A 102 21.34 -1.88 -27.42
C ARG A 102 20.44 -3.00 -27.96
N ASP A 103 19.99 -3.90 -27.08
CA ASP A 103 19.13 -5.04 -27.49
C ASP A 103 17.79 -4.58 -28.05
N CYS A 104 17.23 -3.51 -27.46
CA CYS A 104 15.96 -2.93 -27.88
C CYS A 104 16.11 -1.92 -29.03
N GLY A 105 17.33 -1.46 -29.37
CA GLY A 105 17.56 -0.45 -30.41
C GLY A 105 16.98 0.91 -30.06
N ILE A 106 17.00 1.30 -28.79
CA ILE A 106 16.47 2.56 -28.24
C ILE A 106 17.59 3.35 -27.58
N SER A 107 17.35 4.63 -27.30
CA SER A 107 18.32 5.45 -26.57
C SER A 107 18.43 5.05 -25.09
N ASP A 108 19.55 5.41 -24.48
CA ASP A 108 19.79 5.14 -23.05
C ASP A 108 18.70 5.80 -22.16
N ASP A 109 18.26 7.01 -22.49
CA ASP A 109 17.17 7.69 -21.75
C ASP A 109 15.82 6.97 -21.86
N GLU A 110 15.52 6.38 -23.03
CA GLU A 110 14.29 5.60 -23.24
C GLU A 110 14.36 4.26 -22.51
N ALA A 111 15.53 3.61 -22.52
CA ALA A 111 15.78 2.38 -21.78
C ALA A 111 15.67 2.63 -20.27
N LEU A 112 16.30 3.69 -19.77
CA LEU A 112 16.23 4.10 -18.36
C LEU A 112 14.79 4.29 -17.90
N LYS A 113 14.00 5.07 -18.66
CA LYS A 113 12.57 5.30 -18.34
C LYS A 113 11.76 4.01 -18.32
N ALA A 114 11.97 3.13 -19.31
CA ALA A 114 11.26 1.86 -19.38
C ALA A 114 11.66 0.91 -18.23
N LEU A 115 12.94 0.85 -17.87
CA LEU A 115 13.44 0.03 -16.77
C LEU A 115 12.94 0.53 -15.41
N ASP A 116 12.99 1.85 -15.18
CA ASP A 116 12.48 2.45 -13.94
C ASP A 116 10.97 2.24 -13.79
N GLU A 117 10.21 2.36 -14.87
CA GLU A 117 8.77 2.05 -14.86
C GLU A 117 8.51 0.56 -14.55
N LEU A 118 9.33 -0.36 -15.07
CA LEU A 118 9.25 -1.79 -14.72
C LEU A 118 9.66 -2.08 -13.27
N VAL A 119 10.53 -1.27 -12.67
CA VAL A 119 10.83 -1.32 -11.22
C VAL A 119 9.60 -0.88 -10.42
N GLU A 120 8.93 0.19 -10.82
CA GLU A 120 7.67 0.65 -10.19
C GLU A 120 6.53 -0.38 -10.34
N TRP A 121 6.53 -1.13 -11.44
CA TRP A 121 5.60 -2.25 -11.63
C TRP A 121 5.91 -3.46 -10.74
N GLY A 122 7.07 -3.46 -10.07
CA GLY A 122 7.54 -4.58 -9.26
C GLY A 122 7.99 -5.79 -10.08
N CYS A 123 8.33 -5.60 -11.35
CA CYS A 123 8.90 -6.62 -12.22
C CYS A 123 10.41 -6.73 -12.07
N LEU A 124 11.07 -5.59 -11.79
CA LEU A 124 12.51 -5.47 -11.68
C LEU A 124 12.93 -4.92 -10.31
N THR A 125 14.17 -5.21 -9.94
CA THR A 125 14.90 -4.52 -8.89
C THR A 125 15.88 -3.57 -9.56
N GLY A 126 15.87 -2.29 -9.18
CA GLY A 126 16.79 -1.28 -9.68
C GLY A 126 18.22 -1.42 -9.14
N PRO A 127 19.12 -0.53 -9.57
CA PRO A 127 20.53 -0.55 -9.18
C PRO A 127 20.72 -0.50 -7.67
N LYS A 128 21.62 -1.34 -7.15
CA LYS A 128 21.98 -1.37 -5.73
C LYS A 128 23.22 -0.50 -5.50
N LYS A 129 23.37 0.07 -4.30
CA LYS A 129 24.52 0.91 -3.92
C LYS A 129 25.91 0.26 -4.15
N LYS A 130 25.96 -1.05 -4.28
CA LYS A 130 27.19 -1.80 -4.51
C LYS A 130 27.46 -2.07 -5.99
N ASP A 131 26.51 -1.78 -6.86
CA ASP A 131 26.66 -1.99 -8.29
C ASP A 131 27.57 -0.90 -8.87
N GLN A 132 28.47 -1.30 -9.77
CA GLN A 132 29.40 -0.38 -10.45
C GLN A 132 28.69 0.39 -11.57
N TYR A 133 27.64 -0.20 -12.13
CA TYR A 133 26.84 0.32 -13.25
C TYR A 133 25.35 0.28 -12.92
N ASN A 134 24.52 0.90 -13.76
CA ASN A 134 23.07 0.87 -13.67
C ASN A 134 22.51 -0.53 -13.99
N THR A 135 22.66 -1.45 -13.06
CA THR A 135 22.32 -2.87 -13.22
C THR A 135 20.89 -3.14 -12.70
N TYR A 136 20.04 -3.64 -13.57
CA TYR A 136 18.66 -4.06 -13.27
C TYR A 136 18.57 -5.58 -13.21
N ARG A 137 17.67 -6.09 -12.36
CA ARG A 137 17.49 -7.54 -12.14
C ARG A 137 16.01 -7.89 -12.09
N LEU A 138 15.65 -9.04 -12.65
CA LEU A 138 14.32 -9.60 -12.39
C LEU A 138 14.16 -9.88 -10.91
N VAL A 139 12.98 -9.53 -10.35
CA VAL A 139 12.67 -9.85 -8.95
C VAL A 139 12.63 -11.37 -8.74
N ASP A 140 12.94 -11.86 -7.55
CA ASP A 140 12.76 -13.27 -7.23
C ASP A 140 11.26 -13.65 -7.22
N VAL A 141 10.94 -14.86 -7.63
CA VAL A 141 9.58 -15.41 -7.60
C VAL A 141 9.57 -16.63 -6.69
N ARG A 142 8.79 -16.53 -5.62
CA ARG A 142 8.62 -17.64 -4.66
C ARG A 142 7.14 -18.00 -4.57
N PRO A 143 6.71 -19.08 -5.23
CA PRO A 143 5.32 -19.49 -5.16
C PRO A 143 4.93 -19.83 -3.72
N THR A 144 3.78 -19.35 -3.30
CA THR A 144 3.25 -19.63 -1.97
C THR A 144 2.75 -21.08 -1.89
N ARG A 145 2.76 -21.67 -0.69
CA ARG A 145 2.20 -23.02 -0.46
C ARG A 145 0.75 -23.17 -0.97
N ARG A 146 -0.03 -22.09 -0.93
CA ARG A 146 -1.39 -22.05 -1.45
C ARG A 146 -1.44 -22.15 -2.98
N GLN A 147 -0.54 -21.46 -3.68
CA GLN A 147 -0.42 -21.52 -5.15
C GLN A 147 0.01 -22.91 -5.61
N ILE A 148 1.01 -23.51 -4.94
CA ILE A 148 1.47 -24.87 -5.21
C ILE A 148 0.31 -25.85 -5.04
N LYS A 149 -0.36 -25.89 -3.89
CA LYS A 149 -1.50 -26.77 -3.64
C LYS A 149 -2.66 -26.56 -4.61
N LYS A 150 -2.91 -25.30 -5.04
CA LYS A 150 -3.95 -25.00 -6.02
C LYS A 150 -3.60 -25.57 -7.40
N ALA A 151 -2.34 -25.44 -7.83
CA ALA A 151 -1.86 -25.99 -9.09
C ALA A 151 -1.94 -27.52 -9.08
N GLU A 152 -1.44 -28.18 -8.03
CA GLU A 152 -1.52 -29.63 -7.84
C GLU A 152 -2.95 -30.14 -7.90
N LYS A 153 -3.88 -29.48 -7.17
CA LYS A 153 -5.31 -29.86 -7.16
C LYS A 153 -5.99 -29.65 -8.51
N ALA A 154 -5.53 -28.69 -9.30
CA ALA A 154 -6.07 -28.40 -10.63
C ALA A 154 -5.39 -29.21 -11.75
N GLY A 155 -4.39 -30.05 -11.44
CA GLY A 155 -3.60 -30.78 -12.44
C GLY A 155 -2.78 -29.86 -13.34
N LEU A 156 -2.48 -28.63 -12.89
CA LEU A 156 -1.69 -27.65 -13.62
C LEU A 156 -0.20 -27.76 -13.24
N PRO A 157 0.72 -27.30 -14.11
CA PRO A 157 2.14 -27.23 -13.77
C PRO A 157 2.36 -26.47 -12.47
N VAL A 158 3.19 -27.03 -11.58
CA VAL A 158 3.54 -26.34 -10.34
C VAL A 158 4.38 -25.09 -10.67
N PRO A 159 4.03 -23.92 -10.12
CA PRO A 159 4.78 -22.71 -10.36
C PRO A 159 6.26 -22.87 -9.95
N VAL A 160 7.16 -22.52 -10.84
CA VAL A 160 8.61 -22.60 -10.63
C VAL A 160 9.07 -21.41 -9.79
N ALA A 161 9.98 -21.66 -8.84
CA ALA A 161 10.67 -20.60 -8.12
C ALA A 161 11.86 -20.11 -8.96
N TYR A 162 12.06 -18.78 -8.97
CA TYR A 162 13.21 -18.15 -9.62
C TYR A 162 13.92 -17.23 -8.62
N GLU A 163 15.23 -17.25 -8.63
CA GLU A 163 16.05 -16.32 -7.85
C GLU A 163 16.10 -14.94 -8.49
N GLU A 164 16.50 -13.94 -7.72
CA GLU A 164 16.70 -12.57 -8.23
C GLU A 164 17.76 -12.58 -9.34
N GLY A 165 17.43 -11.95 -10.45
CA GLY A 165 18.34 -11.86 -11.61
C GLY A 165 18.47 -13.13 -12.44
N GLN A 166 17.68 -14.17 -12.17
CA GLN A 166 17.69 -15.40 -12.96
C GLN A 166 16.88 -15.22 -14.26
N PRO A 167 17.43 -15.59 -15.43
CA PRO A 167 16.68 -15.58 -16.70
C PRO A 167 15.45 -16.48 -16.65
N ARG A 168 14.41 -16.08 -17.38
CA ARG A 168 13.13 -16.81 -17.44
C ARG A 168 12.69 -16.99 -18.89
N PRO A 169 12.09 -18.13 -19.23
CA PRO A 169 11.55 -18.32 -20.57
C PRO A 169 10.44 -17.29 -20.84
N CYS A 170 10.47 -16.68 -22.00
CA CYS A 170 9.47 -15.78 -22.51
C CYS A 170 9.10 -16.23 -23.92
N GLU A 171 8.06 -17.05 -24.06
CA GLU A 171 7.59 -17.55 -25.36
C GLU A 171 6.76 -16.48 -26.10
N ASP A 172 6.00 -15.68 -25.36
CA ASP A 172 5.14 -14.60 -25.88
C ASP A 172 5.32 -13.33 -25.04
N ALA A 173 6.07 -12.38 -25.58
CA ALA A 173 6.31 -11.07 -24.97
C ALA A 173 5.05 -10.27 -24.76
N LYS A 174 4.03 -10.42 -25.64
CA LYS A 174 2.76 -9.71 -25.51
C LYS A 174 1.93 -10.29 -24.37
N ALA A 175 1.80 -11.60 -24.29
CA ALA A 175 1.08 -12.26 -23.22
C ALA A 175 1.73 -11.98 -21.85
N LEU A 176 3.06 -11.97 -21.78
CA LEU A 176 3.82 -11.58 -20.59
C LEU A 176 3.50 -10.14 -20.18
N PHE A 177 3.59 -9.19 -21.11
CA PHE A 177 3.30 -7.78 -20.85
C PHE A 177 1.85 -7.58 -20.37
N GLU A 178 0.87 -8.20 -21.03
CA GLU A 178 -0.53 -8.12 -20.63
C GLU A 178 -0.78 -8.70 -19.23
N HIS A 179 -0.08 -9.78 -18.89
CA HIS A 179 -0.14 -10.38 -17.54
C HIS A 179 0.39 -9.42 -16.48
N GLU A 180 1.54 -8.81 -16.70
CA GLU A 180 2.13 -7.85 -15.77
C GLU A 180 1.31 -6.54 -15.71
N TYR A 181 0.82 -6.05 -16.84
CA TYR A 181 -0.02 -4.85 -16.91
C TYR A 181 -1.34 -5.00 -16.13
N LYS A 182 -1.99 -6.16 -16.20
CA LYS A 182 -3.24 -6.42 -15.45
C LYS A 182 -3.07 -6.32 -13.92
N GLN A 183 -1.85 -6.42 -13.41
CA GLN A 183 -1.54 -6.30 -11.99
C GLN A 183 -1.22 -4.85 -11.58
N GLN A 184 -1.35 -3.88 -12.48
CA GLN A 184 -1.07 -2.48 -12.21
C GLN A 184 -2.34 -1.70 -11.88
N TYR A 185 -2.23 -0.73 -10.98
CA TYR A 185 -3.33 0.17 -10.61
C TYR A 185 -3.94 0.86 -11.86
N ARG A 186 -3.09 1.32 -12.79
CA ARG A 186 -3.52 2.01 -14.02
C ARG A 186 -4.32 1.13 -14.99
N SER A 187 -4.26 -0.21 -14.89
CA SER A 187 -5.06 -1.13 -15.69
C SER A 187 -6.53 -1.19 -15.26
N LEU A 188 -6.84 -0.70 -14.07
CA LEU A 188 -8.17 -0.78 -13.50
C LEU A 188 -9.11 0.30 -14.06
N PRO A 189 -10.42 0.02 -14.16
CA PRO A 189 -11.43 1.04 -14.46
C PRO A 189 -11.49 2.09 -13.35
N PHE A 190 -11.95 3.29 -13.69
CA PHE A 190 -11.97 4.47 -12.82
C PHE A 190 -12.56 4.18 -11.42
N TRP A 191 -13.71 3.51 -11.35
CA TRP A 191 -14.36 3.24 -10.07
C TRP A 191 -13.53 2.36 -9.11
N LYS A 192 -12.78 1.34 -9.63
CA LYS A 192 -11.89 0.53 -8.81
C LYS A 192 -10.70 1.34 -8.31
N ARG A 193 -10.15 2.21 -9.16
CA ARG A 193 -9.09 3.15 -8.76
C ARG A 193 -9.57 4.08 -7.65
N SER A 194 -10.79 4.62 -7.77
CA SER A 194 -11.39 5.46 -6.73
C SER A 194 -11.59 4.71 -5.40
N VAL A 195 -12.04 3.44 -5.45
CA VAL A 195 -12.17 2.62 -4.24
C VAL A 195 -10.80 2.43 -3.57
N ILE A 196 -9.74 2.13 -4.32
CA ILE A 196 -8.40 1.99 -3.73
C ILE A 196 -7.95 3.30 -3.07
N LEU A 197 -8.14 4.45 -3.74
CA LEU A 197 -7.76 5.77 -3.20
C LEU A 197 -8.54 6.15 -1.94
N LEU A 198 -9.82 5.79 -1.86
CA LEU A 198 -10.68 6.12 -0.72
C LEU A 198 -10.61 5.09 0.42
N ALA A 199 -10.04 3.91 0.17
CA ALA A 199 -10.06 2.78 1.10
C ALA A 199 -9.42 3.11 2.45
N GLY A 200 -8.32 3.85 2.47
CA GLY A 200 -7.66 4.26 3.70
C GLY A 200 -8.56 5.14 4.59
N ILE A 201 -9.23 6.13 3.97
CA ILE A 201 -10.16 7.02 4.67
C ILE A 201 -11.37 6.21 5.17
N ALA A 202 -11.93 5.34 4.32
CA ALA A 202 -13.10 4.53 4.68
C ALA A 202 -12.83 3.61 5.87
N VAL A 203 -11.66 2.96 5.90
CA VAL A 203 -11.27 2.06 7.00
C VAL A 203 -11.02 2.85 8.28
N ASN A 204 -10.40 4.02 8.23
CA ASN A 204 -10.24 4.89 9.40
C ASN A 204 -11.59 5.36 9.95
N LEU A 205 -12.56 5.65 9.08
CA LEU A 205 -13.91 6.03 9.50
C LEU A 205 -14.62 4.87 10.23
N VAL A 206 -14.55 3.66 9.67
CA VAL A 206 -15.06 2.44 10.31
C VAL A 206 -14.37 2.21 11.66
N PHE A 207 -13.04 2.35 11.72
CA PHE A 207 -12.29 2.22 12.96
C PHE A 207 -12.73 3.25 14.00
N ALA A 208 -12.95 4.51 13.62
CA ALA A 208 -13.44 5.54 14.53
C ALA A 208 -14.80 5.17 15.12
N VAL A 209 -15.75 4.72 14.29
CA VAL A 209 -17.08 4.26 14.77
C VAL A 209 -16.94 3.08 15.75
N LEU A 210 -16.10 2.10 15.43
CA LEU A 210 -15.84 0.98 16.34
C LEU A 210 -15.20 1.43 17.65
N ALA A 211 -14.28 2.40 17.61
CA ALA A 211 -13.70 2.99 18.82
C ALA A 211 -14.76 3.67 19.70
N PHE A 212 -15.73 4.38 19.10
CA PHE A 212 -16.87 4.91 19.85
C PHE A 212 -17.71 3.83 20.53
N VAL A 213 -17.95 2.70 19.85
CA VAL A 213 -18.65 1.57 20.47
C VAL A 213 -17.86 1.02 21.66
N VAL A 214 -16.56 0.84 21.52
CA VAL A 214 -15.70 0.36 22.64
C VAL A 214 -15.74 1.35 23.80
N VAL A 215 -15.52 2.63 23.53
CA VAL A 215 -15.46 3.66 24.59
C VAL A 215 -16.80 3.81 25.30
N TYR A 216 -17.90 3.98 24.56
CA TYR A 216 -19.18 4.32 25.16
C TYR A 216 -20.04 3.13 25.58
N SER A 217 -19.87 1.94 24.97
CA SER A 217 -20.66 0.76 25.32
C SER A 217 -19.93 -0.21 26.25
N ILE A 218 -18.59 -0.30 26.15
CA ILE A 218 -17.80 -1.27 26.91
C ILE A 218 -17.12 -0.60 28.10
N LEU A 219 -16.36 0.48 27.85
CA LEU A 219 -15.64 1.19 28.90
C LEU A 219 -16.56 2.10 29.71
N GLY A 220 -17.56 2.71 29.08
CA GLY A 220 -18.46 3.69 29.71
C GLY A 220 -17.80 5.06 29.91
N PHE A 221 -18.55 5.96 30.49
CA PHE A 221 -18.11 7.32 30.77
C PHE A 221 -18.78 7.85 32.03
N ASP A 222 -18.09 8.75 32.72
CA ASP A 222 -18.59 9.36 33.93
C ASP A 222 -19.37 10.64 33.62
N VAL A 223 -20.57 10.75 34.18
CA VAL A 223 -21.43 11.93 34.07
C VAL A 223 -21.55 12.56 35.46
N GLN A 224 -21.12 13.80 35.57
CA GLN A 224 -21.31 14.58 36.79
C GLN A 224 -22.63 15.33 36.73
N ASN A 225 -23.47 15.12 37.74
CA ASN A 225 -24.67 15.92 37.90
C ASN A 225 -24.28 17.34 38.35
N THR A 226 -24.67 18.35 37.57
CA THR A 226 -24.31 19.74 37.83
C THR A 226 -24.96 20.31 39.10
N ASP A 227 -26.10 19.73 39.55
CA ASP A 227 -26.84 20.23 40.72
C ASP A 227 -26.39 19.57 42.01
N THR A 228 -26.02 18.28 41.96
CA THR A 228 -25.63 17.50 43.16
C THR A 228 -24.14 17.26 43.26
N GLY A 229 -23.38 17.46 42.17
CA GLY A 229 -21.96 17.12 42.11
C GLY A 229 -21.66 15.61 42.03
N GLU A 230 -22.67 14.76 42.05
CA GLU A 230 -22.57 13.32 42.06
C GLU A 230 -22.05 12.80 40.70
N ILE A 231 -21.03 11.90 40.71
CA ILE A 231 -20.50 11.28 39.53
C ILE A 231 -21.14 9.90 39.39
N THR A 232 -21.77 9.66 38.23
CA THR A 232 -22.40 8.37 37.90
C THR A 232 -21.73 7.80 36.65
N HIS A 233 -21.30 6.54 36.72
CA HIS A 233 -20.77 5.81 35.56
C HIS A 233 -21.90 5.30 34.68
N ARG A 234 -21.87 5.61 33.38
CA ARG A 234 -22.89 5.22 32.40
C ARG A 234 -22.29 4.53 31.19
N THR A 235 -23.04 3.61 30.61
CA THR A 235 -22.76 2.98 29.33
C THR A 235 -23.93 3.20 28.38
N LEU A 236 -23.65 3.33 27.09
CA LEU A 236 -24.64 3.38 26.03
C LEU A 236 -24.82 2.00 25.42
N ASN A 237 -25.96 1.73 24.81
CA ASN A 237 -26.04 0.54 23.97
C ASN A 237 -25.26 0.76 22.66
N PRO A 238 -24.84 -0.31 21.94
CA PRO A 238 -24.01 -0.18 20.74
C PRO A 238 -24.59 0.71 19.65
N LEU A 239 -25.91 0.70 19.46
CA LEU A 239 -26.58 1.56 18.46
C LEU A 239 -26.50 3.04 18.84
N GLN A 240 -26.68 3.36 20.13
CA GLN A 240 -26.52 4.74 20.63
C GLN A 240 -25.08 5.20 20.49
N SER A 241 -24.08 4.34 20.76
CA SER A 241 -22.65 4.65 20.59
C SER A 241 -22.30 4.92 19.14
N ILE A 242 -22.85 4.15 18.19
CA ILE A 242 -22.68 4.40 16.76
C ILE A 242 -23.29 5.76 16.37
N ALA A 243 -24.49 6.07 16.86
CA ALA A 243 -25.14 7.36 16.60
C ALA A 243 -24.33 8.54 17.15
N VAL A 244 -23.77 8.42 18.36
CA VAL A 244 -22.88 9.43 18.94
C VAL A 244 -21.64 9.61 18.07
N GLY A 245 -20.98 8.51 17.64
CA GLY A 245 -19.83 8.56 16.78
C GLY A 245 -20.12 9.23 15.43
N PHE A 246 -21.25 8.89 14.81
CA PHE A 246 -21.66 9.51 13.56
C PHE A 246 -21.94 11.01 13.71
N ASN A 247 -22.69 11.40 14.75
CA ASN A 247 -22.96 12.81 15.03
C ASN A 247 -21.67 13.61 15.29
N TYR A 248 -20.69 13.01 15.97
CA TYR A 248 -19.39 13.64 16.19
C TYR A 248 -18.64 13.88 14.87
N ILE A 249 -18.65 12.90 13.96
CA ILE A 249 -18.05 13.04 12.63
C ILE A 249 -18.70 14.17 11.84
N VAL A 250 -20.05 14.23 11.85
CA VAL A 250 -20.80 15.32 11.20
C VAL A 250 -20.45 16.66 11.80
N MET A 251 -20.38 16.75 13.14
CA MET A 251 -20.02 17.97 13.85
C MET A 251 -18.61 18.45 13.47
N VAL A 252 -17.63 17.56 13.43
CA VAL A 252 -16.23 17.89 13.02
C VAL A 252 -16.20 18.34 11.56
N ALA A 253 -16.92 17.64 10.67
CA ALA A 253 -17.00 18.02 9.26
C ALA A 253 -17.62 19.43 9.09
N GLN A 254 -18.68 19.73 9.83
CA GLN A 254 -19.30 21.07 9.83
C GLN A 254 -18.34 22.14 10.39
N ALA A 255 -17.62 21.84 11.47
CA ALA A 255 -16.61 22.74 12.02
C ALA A 255 -15.51 23.08 11.02
N ILE A 256 -15.01 22.06 10.28
CA ILE A 256 -14.03 22.26 9.22
C ILE A 256 -14.61 23.12 8.08
N LEU A 257 -15.82 22.83 7.62
CA LEU A 257 -16.48 23.62 6.57
C LEU A 257 -16.69 25.08 7.00
N ASN A 258 -16.99 25.32 8.27
CA ASN A 258 -17.17 26.67 8.82
C ASN A 258 -15.85 27.47 8.83
N LEU A 259 -14.69 26.82 8.95
CA LEU A 259 -13.38 27.50 8.84
C LEU A 259 -13.15 28.12 7.46
N PHE A 260 -13.79 27.56 6.41
CA PHE A 260 -13.69 28.07 5.05
C PHE A 260 -14.86 29.00 4.67
N ASN A 261 -15.80 29.25 5.58
CA ASN A 261 -16.95 30.13 5.33
C ASN A 261 -16.56 31.58 5.74
N PRO A 262 -16.45 32.53 4.77
CA PRO A 262 -16.06 33.90 5.08
C PRO A 262 -17.06 34.63 6.00
N ALA A 263 -18.30 34.16 6.13
CA ALA A 263 -19.30 34.74 7.01
C ALA A 263 -19.10 34.40 8.51
N THR A 264 -18.27 33.40 8.83
CA THR A 264 -17.97 32.99 10.21
C THR A 264 -16.59 33.44 10.69
N ALA A 265 -15.83 34.13 9.83
CA ALA A 265 -14.46 34.65 10.12
C ALA A 265 -14.47 36.14 10.59
N ALA A 266 -15.63 36.72 10.88
CA ALA A 266 -15.80 38.09 11.37
C ALA A 266 -16.09 38.14 12.87
#